data_4ebc7005398de92536cd9ec10aebde99
#
_entry.id   4ebc7005398de92536cd9ec10aebde99
#
_cell.length_a   1.000
_cell.length_b   1.000
_cell.length_c   1.000
_cell.angle_alpha   90.00
_cell.angle_beta   90.00
_cell.angle_gamma   90.00
#
_symmetry.space_group_name_H-M   'P 1'
#
loop_
_entity.id
_entity.type
_entity.pdbx_description
1 polymer ?
#
loop_
_entity_poly.entity_id
_entity_poly.type
_entity_poly.pdbx_seq_one_letter_code
_entity_poly.pdbx_strand_id
1 'polypeptide(L)'
;IEDLDLNLEDLAQKINSDLVGKFSNIFSRSAPFISKNNNRLSNSINEEHLSTCKKDIDKILNYYENKEFSKAVKLIMQIADNTNKFINENTPWKIDQNDALVIASTALNVFKNLCILLSPIMPNLCNQMLKMLKINSFSIDNLGDKMIDSEINEFKPIISRIEPLDIKDFYKQEKKMKEEENNTIQIDDFMKVDLRVARVEEASHVEGADKLLAIKLDLGDLGTKNVFAGIKSVYEPSDLIDKLVVMV
;
A
#
# COMPACT_ATOMS: atom_id res chain seq x y z
N ILE A 1 -10.63 -23.71 -0.69
CA ILE A 1 -9.77 -22.49 -0.67
C ILE A 1 -8.37 -23.06 -0.73
N GLU A 2 -7.70 -22.91 -1.87
CA GLU A 2 -6.30 -23.27 -2.00
C GLU A 2 -5.48 -22.20 -1.27
N ASP A 3 -4.47 -22.62 -0.50
CA ASP A 3 -3.50 -21.70 0.10
C ASP A 3 -2.76 -20.97 -1.01
N LEU A 4 -2.74 -19.65 -0.94
CA LEU A 4 -2.04 -18.82 -1.90
C LEU A 4 -0.58 -18.70 -1.43
N ASP A 5 0.33 -19.36 -2.12
CA ASP A 5 1.76 -19.10 -1.92
C ASP A 5 2.11 -17.73 -2.56
N LEU A 6 2.25 -16.71 -1.73
CA LEU A 6 2.54 -15.35 -2.16
C LEU A 6 4.05 -15.22 -2.46
N ASN A 7 4.42 -15.32 -3.74
CA ASN A 7 5.74 -14.98 -4.21
C ASN A 7 5.79 -13.50 -4.58
N LEU A 8 6.60 -12.71 -3.88
CA LEU A 8 6.71 -11.26 -4.10
C LEU A 8 7.36 -10.91 -5.44
N GLU A 9 8.28 -11.73 -5.93
CA GLU A 9 8.90 -11.56 -7.23
C GLU A 9 7.88 -11.72 -8.36
N ASP A 10 7.03 -12.74 -8.29
CA ASP A 10 5.95 -12.96 -9.25
C ASP A 10 4.91 -11.85 -9.20
N LEU A 11 4.56 -11.39 -7.99
CA LEU A 11 3.66 -10.26 -7.79
C LEU A 11 4.23 -8.98 -8.41
N ALA A 12 5.51 -8.67 -8.15
CA ALA A 12 6.18 -7.52 -8.72
C ALA A 12 6.25 -7.59 -10.24
N GLN A 13 6.57 -8.76 -10.79
CA GLN A 13 6.55 -8.98 -12.24
C GLN A 13 5.16 -8.77 -12.83
N LYS A 14 4.11 -9.23 -12.15
CA LYS A 14 2.72 -9.05 -12.57
C LYS A 14 2.30 -7.58 -12.54
N ILE A 15 2.64 -6.86 -11.48
CA ILE A 15 2.41 -5.41 -11.38
C ILE A 15 3.14 -4.68 -12.50
N ASN A 16 4.42 -4.97 -12.72
CA ASN A 16 5.23 -4.34 -13.74
C ASN A 16 4.72 -4.60 -15.16
N SER A 17 4.27 -5.83 -15.45
CA SER A 17 3.76 -6.18 -16.77
C SER A 17 2.36 -5.63 -17.03
N ASP A 18 1.43 -5.80 -16.11
CA ASP A 18 0.03 -5.51 -16.35
C ASP A 18 -0.34 -4.06 -15.96
N LEU A 19 0.02 -3.61 -14.75
CA LEU A 19 -0.37 -2.27 -14.31
C LEU A 19 0.52 -1.17 -14.90
N VAL A 20 1.84 -1.38 -14.92
CA VAL A 20 2.76 -0.38 -15.48
C VAL A 20 2.84 -0.53 -17.00
N GLY A 21 3.12 -1.75 -17.48
CA GLY A 21 3.41 -2.00 -18.89
C GLY A 21 2.20 -1.97 -19.82
N LYS A 22 0.98 -2.23 -19.32
CA LYS A 22 -0.25 -2.20 -20.12
C LYS A 22 -1.18 -1.07 -19.70
N PHE A 23 -1.69 -1.10 -18.47
CA PHE A 23 -2.74 -0.18 -18.03
C PHE A 23 -2.25 1.28 -17.97
N SER A 24 -1.29 1.60 -17.12
CA SER A 24 -0.77 2.97 -16.98
C SER A 24 -0.06 3.47 -18.25
N ASN A 25 0.50 2.54 -19.02
CA ASN A 25 1.21 2.84 -20.28
C ASN A 25 0.33 3.52 -21.31
N ILE A 26 -0.98 3.24 -21.33
CA ILE A 26 -1.93 3.92 -22.25
C ILE A 26 -1.87 5.44 -22.02
N PHE A 27 -1.98 5.87 -20.76
CA PHE A 27 -1.97 7.28 -20.43
C PHE A 27 -0.60 7.92 -20.70
N SER A 28 0.48 7.30 -20.22
CA SER A 28 1.84 7.85 -20.40
C SER A 28 2.22 8.03 -21.86
N ARG A 29 1.77 7.13 -22.74
CA ARG A 29 2.01 7.20 -24.19
C ARG A 29 1.13 8.22 -24.91
N SER A 30 -0.06 8.45 -24.41
CA SER A 30 -1.01 9.43 -24.95
C SER A 30 -0.72 10.85 -24.51
N ALA A 31 -0.22 11.03 -23.29
CA ALA A 31 -0.01 12.32 -22.65
C ALA A 31 0.83 13.32 -23.47
N PRO A 32 1.94 12.95 -24.14
CA PRO A 32 2.73 13.91 -24.92
C PRO A 32 1.97 14.56 -26.08
N PHE A 33 1.02 13.84 -26.67
CA PHE A 33 0.20 14.37 -27.78
C PHE A 33 -0.88 15.31 -27.26
N ILE A 34 -1.51 14.97 -26.13
CA ILE A 34 -2.53 15.81 -25.48
C ILE A 34 -1.90 17.09 -24.91
N SER A 35 -0.70 16.98 -24.32
CA SER A 35 0.04 18.13 -23.79
C SER A 35 0.37 19.18 -24.88
N LYS A 36 0.70 18.73 -26.10
CA LYS A 36 0.90 19.63 -27.26
C LYS A 36 -0.37 20.38 -27.68
N ASN A 37 -1.53 19.93 -27.27
CA ASN A 37 -2.84 20.58 -27.48
C ASN A 37 -3.36 21.23 -26.18
N ASN A 38 -2.50 21.82 -25.38
CA ASN A 38 -2.84 22.48 -24.13
C ASN A 38 -3.65 21.61 -23.15
N ASN A 39 -3.31 20.33 -23.07
CA ASN A 39 -4.00 19.30 -22.27
C ASN A 39 -5.49 19.15 -22.61
N ARG A 40 -5.88 19.42 -23.85
CA ARG A 40 -7.25 19.28 -24.33
C ARG A 40 -7.34 18.12 -25.33
N LEU A 41 -8.32 17.26 -25.13
CA LEU A 41 -8.62 16.13 -26.03
C LEU A 41 -9.16 16.61 -27.37
N SER A 42 -9.07 15.75 -28.38
CA SER A 42 -9.66 16.01 -29.69
C SER A 42 -11.18 16.14 -29.63
N ASN A 43 -11.73 16.88 -30.56
CA ASN A 43 -13.17 16.93 -30.82
C ASN A 43 -13.69 15.69 -31.57
N SER A 44 -12.82 14.81 -32.04
CA SER A 44 -13.11 13.55 -32.70
C SER A 44 -12.28 12.40 -32.13
N ILE A 45 -12.80 11.18 -32.27
CA ILE A 45 -12.17 9.93 -31.80
C ILE A 45 -12.37 8.82 -32.82
N ASN A 46 -11.56 7.77 -32.76
CA ASN A 46 -11.77 6.57 -33.56
C ASN A 46 -12.90 5.71 -32.95
N GLU A 47 -14.08 5.80 -33.55
CA GLU A 47 -15.29 5.12 -33.09
C GLU A 47 -15.20 3.60 -33.23
N GLU A 48 -14.50 3.10 -34.25
CA GLU A 48 -14.35 1.67 -34.48
C GLU A 48 -13.56 1.02 -33.33
N HIS A 49 -12.41 1.62 -32.97
CA HIS A 49 -11.61 1.11 -31.85
C HIS A 49 -12.38 1.18 -30.51
N LEU A 50 -13.04 2.31 -30.23
CA LEU A 50 -13.83 2.45 -29.01
C LEU A 50 -14.96 1.43 -28.94
N SER A 51 -15.67 1.21 -30.04
CA SER A 51 -16.74 0.22 -30.15
C SER A 51 -16.24 -1.21 -29.92
N THR A 52 -15.06 -1.54 -30.48
CA THR A 52 -14.43 -2.85 -30.26
C THR A 52 -14.12 -3.08 -28.78
N CYS A 53 -13.59 -2.08 -28.07
CA CYS A 53 -13.34 -2.17 -26.65
C CYS A 53 -14.60 -2.28 -25.78
N LYS A 54 -15.73 -1.73 -26.24
CA LYS A 54 -17.03 -1.81 -25.53
C LYS A 54 -17.65 -3.20 -25.54
N LYS A 55 -17.38 -4.03 -26.54
CA LYS A 55 -18.01 -5.37 -26.71
C LYS A 55 -17.84 -6.30 -25.51
N ASP A 56 -16.76 -6.12 -24.75
CA ASP A 56 -16.43 -6.98 -23.61
C ASP A 56 -16.93 -6.44 -22.26
N ILE A 57 -17.54 -5.24 -22.23
CA ILE A 57 -17.98 -4.60 -20.98
C ILE A 57 -19.01 -5.48 -20.25
N ASP A 58 -20.07 -5.90 -20.92
CA ASP A 58 -21.13 -6.72 -20.31
C ASP A 58 -20.58 -8.04 -19.76
N LYS A 59 -19.60 -8.63 -20.47
CA LYS A 59 -18.94 -9.84 -20.02
C LYS A 59 -18.09 -9.61 -18.77
N ILE A 60 -17.41 -8.46 -18.67
CA ILE A 60 -16.66 -8.08 -17.47
C ILE A 60 -17.62 -7.88 -16.30
N LEU A 61 -18.75 -7.20 -16.51
CA LEU A 61 -19.76 -6.99 -15.48
C LEU A 61 -20.32 -8.32 -14.97
N ASN A 62 -20.65 -9.23 -15.89
CA ASN A 62 -21.11 -10.57 -15.53
C ASN A 62 -20.05 -11.37 -14.74
N TYR A 63 -18.76 -11.22 -15.03
CA TYR A 63 -17.70 -11.82 -14.22
C TYR A 63 -17.66 -11.24 -12.79
N TYR A 64 -17.90 -9.95 -12.61
CA TYR A 64 -17.99 -9.33 -11.28
C TYR A 64 -19.20 -9.87 -10.50
N GLU A 65 -20.37 -9.95 -11.11
CA GLU A 65 -21.59 -10.51 -10.50
C GLU A 65 -21.38 -11.95 -10.01
N ASN A 66 -20.70 -12.76 -10.83
CA ASN A 66 -20.38 -14.16 -10.50
C ASN A 66 -19.13 -14.32 -9.61
N LYS A 67 -18.51 -13.23 -9.13
CA LYS A 67 -17.30 -13.23 -8.30
C LYS A 67 -16.08 -13.86 -8.99
N GLU A 68 -16.06 -13.88 -10.30
CA GLU A 68 -14.96 -14.37 -11.14
C GLU A 68 -13.92 -13.28 -11.41
N PHE A 69 -13.41 -12.66 -10.35
CA PHE A 69 -12.55 -11.45 -10.41
C PHE A 69 -11.31 -11.62 -11.29
N SER A 70 -10.67 -12.80 -11.23
CA SER A 70 -9.49 -13.07 -12.08
C SER A 70 -9.81 -13.02 -13.57
N LYS A 71 -11.01 -13.48 -13.99
CA LYS A 71 -11.45 -13.41 -15.37
C LYS A 71 -11.77 -11.98 -15.78
N ALA A 72 -12.42 -11.20 -14.90
CA ALA A 72 -12.68 -9.79 -15.13
C ALA A 72 -11.37 -9.01 -15.35
N VAL A 73 -10.42 -9.13 -14.43
CA VAL A 73 -9.11 -8.45 -14.55
C VAL A 73 -8.36 -8.87 -15.80
N LYS A 74 -8.33 -10.17 -16.12
CA LYS A 74 -7.68 -10.67 -17.34
C LYS A 74 -8.25 -10.01 -18.60
N LEU A 75 -9.57 -9.87 -18.69
CA LEU A 75 -10.23 -9.27 -19.85
C LEU A 75 -9.98 -7.74 -19.89
N ILE A 76 -10.00 -7.05 -18.76
CA ILE A 76 -9.61 -5.63 -18.64
C ILE A 76 -8.17 -5.41 -19.14
N MET A 77 -7.22 -6.25 -18.72
CA MET A 77 -5.83 -6.15 -19.17
C MET A 77 -5.65 -6.50 -20.66
N GLN A 78 -6.51 -7.36 -21.21
CA GLN A 78 -6.53 -7.64 -22.65
C GLN A 78 -7.00 -6.42 -23.46
N ILE A 79 -8.01 -5.68 -23.00
CA ILE A 79 -8.45 -4.43 -23.62
C ILE A 79 -7.32 -3.38 -23.53
N ALA A 80 -6.61 -3.30 -22.41
CA ALA A 80 -5.46 -2.41 -22.26
C ALA A 80 -4.33 -2.75 -23.25
N ASP A 81 -4.03 -4.05 -23.43
CA ASP A 81 -3.04 -4.51 -24.40
C ASP A 81 -3.45 -4.18 -25.85
N ASN A 82 -4.71 -4.43 -26.21
CA ASN A 82 -5.25 -4.08 -27.53
C ASN A 82 -5.19 -2.57 -27.80
N THR A 83 -5.42 -1.74 -26.78
CA THR A 83 -5.32 -0.28 -26.89
C THR A 83 -3.85 0.17 -27.11
N ASN A 84 -2.89 -0.47 -26.41
CA ASN A 84 -1.47 -0.22 -26.66
C ASN A 84 -1.04 -0.66 -28.09
N LYS A 85 -1.61 -1.76 -28.61
CA LYS A 85 -1.40 -2.19 -30.00
C LYS A 85 -1.97 -1.17 -30.98
N PHE A 86 -3.19 -0.68 -30.75
CA PHE A 86 -3.80 0.39 -31.54
C PHE A 86 -2.92 1.63 -31.61
N ILE A 87 -2.34 2.09 -30.48
CA ILE A 87 -1.38 3.19 -30.47
C ILE A 87 -0.14 2.86 -31.32
N ASN A 88 0.39 1.62 -31.20
CA ASN A 88 1.58 1.19 -31.97
C ASN A 88 1.32 1.15 -33.49
N GLU A 89 0.21 0.59 -33.90
CA GLU A 89 -0.15 0.39 -35.30
C GLU A 89 -0.40 1.73 -36.02
N ASN A 90 -1.01 2.69 -35.31
CA ASN A 90 -1.28 4.02 -35.85
C ASN A 90 -0.09 4.98 -35.74
N THR A 91 1.00 4.58 -35.10
CA THR A 91 2.27 5.32 -35.02
C THR A 91 2.12 6.85 -34.85
N PRO A 92 1.48 7.37 -33.77
CA PRO A 92 1.14 8.78 -33.61
C PRO A 92 2.38 9.72 -33.61
N TRP A 93 3.58 9.17 -33.42
CA TRP A 93 4.84 9.90 -33.50
C TRP A 93 5.35 10.11 -34.94
N LYS A 94 4.67 9.53 -35.97
CA LYS A 94 5.05 9.60 -37.39
C LYS A 94 4.01 10.33 -38.26
N ILE A 95 2.89 10.74 -37.71
CA ILE A 95 1.79 11.39 -38.42
C ILE A 95 1.64 12.83 -37.95
N ASP A 96 0.73 13.59 -38.57
CA ASP A 96 0.49 14.96 -38.16
C ASP A 96 -0.11 15.07 -36.75
N GLN A 97 -0.05 16.29 -36.19
CA GLN A 97 -0.45 16.51 -34.78
C GLN A 97 -1.94 16.28 -34.55
N ASN A 98 -2.81 16.58 -35.51
CA ASN A 98 -4.26 16.43 -35.34
C ASN A 98 -4.64 14.95 -35.32
N ASP A 99 -4.11 14.15 -36.24
CA ASP A 99 -4.35 12.70 -36.30
C ASP A 99 -3.77 12.02 -35.08
N ALA A 100 -2.56 12.41 -34.66
CA ALA A 100 -1.96 11.91 -33.43
C ALA A 100 -2.80 12.24 -32.18
N LEU A 101 -3.40 13.43 -32.14
CA LEU A 101 -4.29 13.84 -31.07
C LEU A 101 -5.58 12.99 -31.04
N VAL A 102 -6.15 12.66 -32.21
CA VAL A 102 -7.33 11.76 -32.32
C VAL A 102 -7.01 10.38 -31.74
N ILE A 103 -5.86 9.80 -32.08
CA ILE A 103 -5.44 8.49 -31.58
C ILE A 103 -5.22 8.53 -30.08
N ALA A 104 -4.52 9.54 -29.57
CA ALA A 104 -4.29 9.70 -28.13
C ALA A 104 -5.60 9.91 -27.35
N SER A 105 -6.52 10.72 -27.88
CA SER A 105 -7.83 10.98 -27.28
C SER A 105 -8.72 9.73 -27.27
N THR A 106 -8.65 8.91 -28.32
CA THR A 106 -9.33 7.61 -28.38
C THR A 106 -8.81 6.68 -27.30
N ALA A 107 -7.48 6.55 -27.17
CA ALA A 107 -6.86 5.72 -26.16
C ALA A 107 -7.22 6.15 -24.72
N LEU A 108 -7.31 7.47 -24.45
CA LEU A 108 -7.73 7.97 -23.13
C LEU A 108 -9.23 7.75 -22.87
N ASN A 109 -10.09 7.73 -23.88
CA ASN A 109 -11.48 7.32 -23.71
C ASN A 109 -11.62 5.84 -23.32
N VAL A 110 -10.83 4.95 -23.93
CA VAL A 110 -10.75 3.55 -23.50
C VAL A 110 -10.20 3.46 -22.08
N PHE A 111 -9.10 4.18 -21.78
CA PHE A 111 -8.47 4.19 -20.47
C PHE A 111 -9.43 4.62 -19.35
N LYS A 112 -10.26 5.64 -19.58
CA LYS A 112 -11.33 6.03 -18.66
C LYS A 112 -12.25 4.84 -18.33
N ASN A 113 -12.73 4.12 -19.34
CA ASN A 113 -13.58 2.95 -19.12
C ASN A 113 -12.85 1.83 -18.35
N LEU A 114 -11.56 1.60 -18.65
CA LEU A 114 -10.75 0.62 -17.90
C LEU A 114 -10.60 1.02 -16.43
N CYS A 115 -10.44 2.32 -16.12
CA CYS A 115 -10.41 2.82 -14.74
C CYS A 115 -11.73 2.53 -14.01
N ILE A 116 -12.87 2.78 -14.65
CA ILE A 116 -14.19 2.50 -14.06
C ILE A 116 -14.34 1.00 -13.79
N LEU A 117 -14.01 0.16 -14.78
CA LEU A 117 -14.12 -1.31 -14.67
C LEU A 117 -13.16 -1.90 -13.63
N LEU A 118 -11.98 -1.31 -13.42
CA LEU A 118 -10.98 -1.79 -12.46
C LEU A 118 -11.20 -1.22 -11.05
N SER A 119 -12.02 -0.18 -10.90
CA SER A 119 -12.23 0.51 -9.63
C SER A 119 -12.74 -0.38 -8.48
N PRO A 120 -13.55 -1.44 -8.70
CA PRO A 120 -13.94 -2.34 -7.60
C PRO A 120 -12.77 -3.10 -6.97
N ILE A 121 -11.66 -3.27 -7.71
CA ILE A 121 -10.46 -4.01 -7.25
C ILE A 121 -9.38 -3.04 -6.77
N MET A 122 -9.18 -1.94 -7.48
CA MET A 122 -8.12 -0.95 -7.20
C MET A 122 -8.68 0.47 -7.11
N PRO A 123 -9.56 0.76 -6.13
CA PRO A 123 -10.29 2.03 -6.04
C PRO A 123 -9.36 3.25 -5.94
N ASN A 124 -8.33 3.18 -5.10
CA ASN A 124 -7.43 4.30 -4.88
C ASN A 124 -6.65 4.69 -6.14
N LEU A 125 -6.13 3.69 -6.87
CA LEU A 125 -5.41 3.92 -8.11
C LEU A 125 -6.33 4.51 -9.18
N CYS A 126 -7.49 3.88 -9.39
CA CYS A 126 -8.44 4.31 -10.41
C CYS A 126 -8.98 5.73 -10.14
N ASN A 127 -9.26 6.06 -8.87
CA ASN A 127 -9.66 7.41 -8.48
C ASN A 127 -8.57 8.46 -8.80
N GLN A 128 -7.30 8.15 -8.54
CA GLN A 128 -6.22 9.07 -8.88
C GLN A 128 -6.08 9.26 -10.39
N MET A 129 -6.18 8.17 -11.17
CA MET A 129 -6.13 8.22 -12.64
C MET A 129 -7.31 9.01 -13.22
N LEU A 130 -8.53 8.79 -12.73
CA LEU A 130 -9.72 9.52 -13.17
C LEU A 130 -9.67 11.01 -12.82
N LYS A 131 -9.11 11.38 -11.66
CA LYS A 131 -8.85 12.78 -11.31
C LYS A 131 -7.90 13.47 -12.29
N MET A 132 -6.91 12.77 -12.84
CA MET A 132 -6.07 13.33 -13.92
C MET A 132 -6.88 13.60 -15.18
N LEU A 133 -7.92 12.81 -15.45
CA LEU A 133 -8.88 13.07 -16.54
C LEU A 133 -9.94 14.14 -16.19
N LYS A 134 -9.82 14.81 -15.04
CA LYS A 134 -10.80 15.75 -14.46
C LYS A 134 -12.18 15.11 -14.18
N ILE A 135 -12.22 13.81 -13.93
CA ILE A 135 -13.41 13.07 -13.53
C ILE A 135 -13.36 12.87 -12.01
N ASN A 136 -14.22 13.59 -11.28
CA ASN A 136 -14.26 13.58 -9.82
C ASN A 136 -15.28 12.58 -9.25
N SER A 137 -16.30 12.23 -10.02
CA SER A 137 -17.29 11.20 -9.67
C SER A 137 -17.57 10.36 -10.90
N PHE A 138 -17.76 9.07 -10.68
CA PHE A 138 -18.08 8.13 -11.75
C PHE A 138 -18.93 6.98 -11.21
N SER A 139 -19.70 6.39 -12.08
CA SER A 139 -20.45 5.16 -11.84
C SER A 139 -20.31 4.24 -13.04
N ILE A 140 -20.89 3.06 -12.93
CA ILE A 140 -20.97 2.11 -14.04
C ILE A 140 -21.77 2.68 -15.24
N ASP A 141 -22.72 3.58 -14.97
CA ASP A 141 -23.52 4.24 -16.00
C ASP A 141 -22.69 5.16 -16.91
N ASN A 142 -21.53 5.60 -16.43
CA ASN A 142 -20.59 6.40 -17.21
C ASN A 142 -19.72 5.58 -18.18
N LEU A 143 -19.88 4.24 -18.18
CA LEU A 143 -19.22 3.39 -19.16
C LEU A 143 -19.72 3.73 -20.56
N GLY A 144 -18.78 4.06 -21.42
CA GLY A 144 -19.09 4.45 -22.79
C GLY A 144 -19.37 5.92 -23.03
N ASP A 145 -19.52 6.76 -22.01
CA ASP A 145 -19.52 8.21 -22.16
C ASP A 145 -18.22 8.65 -22.84
N LYS A 146 -18.31 9.62 -23.73
CA LYS A 146 -17.15 10.09 -24.50
C LYS A 146 -16.62 11.38 -23.90
N MET A 147 -15.31 11.42 -23.73
CA MET A 147 -14.58 12.66 -23.45
C MET A 147 -14.14 13.25 -24.80
N ILE A 148 -14.85 14.26 -25.26
CA ILE A 148 -14.57 14.98 -26.52
C ILE A 148 -14.33 16.45 -26.16
N ASP A 149 -13.33 17.06 -26.77
CA ASP A 149 -12.94 18.46 -26.54
C ASP A 149 -12.80 18.81 -25.03
N SER A 150 -12.49 17.80 -24.24
CA SER A 150 -12.41 17.90 -22.78
C SER A 150 -10.97 18.21 -22.36
N GLU A 151 -10.84 19.06 -21.35
CA GLU A 151 -9.56 19.36 -20.74
C GLU A 151 -9.20 18.32 -19.68
N ILE A 152 -7.92 17.93 -19.61
CA ILE A 152 -7.39 17.02 -18.59
C ILE A 152 -6.28 17.70 -17.80
N ASN A 153 -5.91 17.14 -16.65
CA ASN A 153 -4.75 17.58 -15.90
C ASN A 153 -3.46 17.07 -16.57
N GLU A 154 -2.35 17.72 -16.27
CA GLU A 154 -1.04 17.26 -16.68
C GLU A 154 -0.79 15.82 -16.17
N PHE A 155 -0.25 14.98 -17.04
CA PHE A 155 0.08 13.59 -16.67
C PHE A 155 1.23 13.56 -15.66
N LYS A 156 1.00 12.85 -14.56
CA LYS A 156 2.03 12.49 -13.58
C LYS A 156 2.00 10.98 -13.34
N PRO A 157 3.15 10.29 -13.42
CA PRO A 157 3.19 8.86 -13.10
C PRO A 157 2.72 8.61 -11.66
N ILE A 158 1.69 7.76 -11.50
CA ILE A 158 1.18 7.35 -10.18
C ILE A 158 1.79 6.01 -9.77
N ILE A 159 2.11 5.17 -10.74
CA ILE A 159 2.72 3.86 -10.53
C ILE A 159 4.09 3.87 -11.20
N SER A 160 5.11 3.47 -10.45
CA SER A 160 6.44 3.16 -10.95
C SER A 160 6.66 1.64 -11.01
N ARG A 161 7.71 1.22 -11.73
CA ARG A 161 8.13 -0.17 -11.68
C ARG A 161 8.64 -0.53 -10.30
N ILE A 162 8.31 -1.74 -9.87
CA ILE A 162 8.88 -2.34 -8.65
C ILE A 162 10.24 -2.91 -9.04
N GLU A 163 11.29 -2.43 -8.39
CA GLU A 163 12.65 -2.90 -8.62
C GLU A 163 13.00 -4.06 -7.66
N PRO A 164 13.96 -4.93 -7.98
CA PRO A 164 14.36 -6.03 -7.10
C PRO A 164 14.85 -5.59 -5.72
N LEU A 165 15.37 -4.36 -5.59
CA LEU A 165 15.76 -3.77 -4.31
C LEU A 165 14.56 -3.52 -3.40
N ASP A 166 13.43 -3.08 -3.95
CA ASP A 166 12.21 -2.81 -3.19
C ASP A 166 11.70 -4.09 -2.50
N ILE A 167 11.80 -5.22 -3.18
CA ILE A 167 11.42 -6.53 -2.64
C ILE A 167 12.35 -6.95 -1.51
N LYS A 168 13.67 -6.76 -1.67
CA LYS A 168 14.65 -7.06 -0.61
C LYS A 168 14.45 -6.20 0.63
N ASP A 169 14.11 -4.94 0.47
CA ASP A 169 13.87 -4.03 1.57
C ASP A 169 12.56 -4.35 2.29
N PHE A 170 11.54 -4.82 1.56
CA PHE A 170 10.32 -5.35 2.16
C PHE A 170 10.59 -6.56 3.07
N TYR A 171 11.35 -7.55 2.60
CA TYR A 171 11.72 -8.70 3.42
C TYR A 171 12.57 -8.33 4.64
N LYS A 172 13.44 -7.31 4.54
CA LYS A 172 14.20 -6.81 5.69
C LYS A 172 13.31 -6.16 6.74
N GLN A 173 12.29 -5.39 6.31
CA GLN A 173 11.32 -4.77 7.20
C GLN A 173 10.46 -5.82 7.90
N GLU A 174 9.96 -6.81 7.17
CA GLU A 174 9.20 -7.92 7.73
C GLU A 174 10.01 -8.69 8.79
N LYS A 175 11.29 -8.94 8.52
CA LYS A 175 12.17 -9.62 9.47
C LYS A 175 12.38 -8.80 10.75
N LYS A 176 12.56 -7.48 10.63
CA LYS A 176 12.64 -6.59 11.79
C LYS A 176 11.37 -6.58 12.61
N MET A 177 10.21 -6.50 11.98
CA MET A 177 8.92 -6.54 12.68
C MET A 177 8.73 -7.85 13.44
N LYS A 178 9.08 -9.00 12.84
CA LYS A 178 9.05 -10.30 13.52
C LYS A 178 10.04 -10.41 14.68
N GLU A 179 11.22 -9.78 14.57
CA GLU A 179 12.21 -9.73 15.65
C GLU A 179 11.72 -8.85 16.82
N GLU A 180 11.01 -7.76 16.54
CA GLU A 180 10.38 -6.90 17.55
C GLU A 180 9.19 -7.60 18.24
N GLU A 181 8.35 -8.34 17.52
CA GLU A 181 7.28 -9.16 18.09
C GLU A 181 7.80 -10.28 18.98
N ASN A 182 8.96 -10.89 18.64
CA ASN A 182 9.59 -11.93 19.45
C ASN A 182 10.24 -11.39 20.74
N ASN A 183 10.43 -10.07 20.87
CA ASN A 183 10.91 -9.45 22.11
C ASN A 183 9.80 -9.22 23.15
N THR A 184 8.54 -9.53 22.84
CA THR A 184 7.45 -9.47 23.79
C THR A 184 7.30 -10.82 24.48
N ILE A 185 7.20 -10.81 25.83
CA ILE A 185 6.91 -12.02 26.61
C ILE A 185 5.42 -12.35 26.46
N GLN A 186 5.10 -13.64 26.40
CA GLN A 186 3.71 -14.11 26.44
C GLN A 186 3.16 -14.03 27.85
N ILE A 187 1.83 -14.02 27.99
CA ILE A 187 1.19 -13.94 29.31
C ILE A 187 1.59 -15.11 30.20
N ASP A 188 1.80 -16.29 29.64
CA ASP A 188 2.23 -17.50 30.37
C ASP A 188 3.64 -17.36 30.93
N ASP A 189 4.51 -16.60 30.26
CA ASP A 189 5.87 -16.30 30.76
C ASP A 189 5.82 -15.23 31.86
N PHE A 190 4.96 -14.23 31.70
CA PHE A 190 4.72 -13.24 32.74
C PHE A 190 4.13 -13.86 34.02
N MET A 191 3.24 -14.81 33.91
CA MET A 191 2.62 -15.51 35.05
C MET A 191 3.61 -16.38 35.84
N LYS A 192 4.79 -16.67 35.31
CA LYS A 192 5.88 -17.37 36.03
C LYS A 192 6.64 -16.44 36.98
N VAL A 193 6.49 -15.13 36.82
CA VAL A 193 7.15 -14.12 37.65
C VAL A 193 6.33 -13.90 38.91
N ASP A 194 6.90 -14.15 40.07
CA ASP A 194 6.25 -13.90 41.36
C ASP A 194 6.49 -12.45 41.82
N LEU A 195 5.52 -11.59 41.55
CA LEU A 195 5.55 -10.18 41.92
C LEU A 195 4.89 -9.98 43.28
N ARG A 196 5.61 -9.40 44.23
CA ARG A 196 5.11 -9.11 45.59
C ARG A 196 5.27 -7.63 45.92
N VAL A 197 4.28 -7.10 46.62
CA VAL A 197 4.39 -5.78 47.24
C VAL A 197 5.03 -5.96 48.62
N ALA A 198 6.11 -5.24 48.88
CA ALA A 198 6.82 -5.27 50.12
C ALA A 198 7.03 -3.85 50.66
N ARG A 199 7.07 -3.72 52.00
CA ARG A 199 7.41 -2.45 52.64
C ARG A 199 8.92 -2.44 52.93
N VAL A 200 9.58 -1.31 52.68
CA VAL A 200 11.00 -1.13 53.02
C VAL A 200 11.12 -0.85 54.51
N GLU A 201 11.69 -1.78 55.27
CA GLU A 201 12.00 -1.59 56.70
C GLU A 201 13.30 -0.83 56.91
N GLU A 202 14.33 -1.22 56.18
CA GLU A 202 15.69 -0.63 56.27
C GLU A 202 16.28 -0.46 54.89
N ALA A 203 17.05 0.59 54.70
CA ALA A 203 17.88 0.79 53.51
C ALA A 203 19.25 1.39 53.92
N SER A 204 20.31 0.92 53.28
CA SER A 204 21.68 1.40 53.57
C SER A 204 22.57 1.33 52.32
N HIS A 205 23.65 2.09 52.35
CA HIS A 205 24.71 1.98 51.35
C HIS A 205 25.48 0.67 51.52
N VAL A 206 25.88 0.06 50.41
CA VAL A 206 26.75 -1.12 50.41
C VAL A 206 28.21 -0.63 50.31
N GLU A 207 29.04 -1.02 51.28
CA GLU A 207 30.46 -0.67 51.27
C GLU A 207 31.18 -1.30 50.09
N GLY A 208 31.89 -0.50 49.32
CA GLY A 208 32.61 -0.95 48.12
C GLY A 208 31.76 -1.12 46.87
N ALA A 209 30.46 -0.73 46.88
CA ALA A 209 29.58 -0.80 45.73
C ALA A 209 29.06 0.60 45.30
N ASP A 210 29.39 0.99 44.07
CA ASP A 210 29.04 2.32 43.56
C ASP A 210 27.56 2.44 43.12
N LYS A 211 26.87 1.33 42.87
CA LYS A 211 25.55 1.32 42.31
C LYS A 211 24.46 0.70 43.18
N LEU A 212 24.84 0.01 44.26
CA LEU A 212 23.93 -0.82 45.04
C LEU A 212 23.50 -0.14 46.35
N LEU A 213 22.23 -0.32 46.68
CA LEU A 213 21.67 -0.16 48.04
C LEU A 213 21.28 -1.53 48.58
N ALA A 214 21.59 -1.77 49.88
CA ALA A 214 21.06 -2.90 50.61
C ALA A 214 19.71 -2.49 51.19
N ILE A 215 18.67 -3.29 50.93
CA ILE A 215 17.29 -2.99 51.33
C ILE A 215 16.71 -4.20 52.01
N LYS A 216 16.12 -3.99 53.21
CA LYS A 216 15.37 -5.00 53.93
C LYS A 216 13.91 -4.77 53.68
N LEU A 217 13.22 -5.79 53.18
CA LEU A 217 11.83 -5.76 52.74
C LEU A 217 10.98 -6.61 53.65
N ASP A 218 9.89 -6.03 54.15
CA ASP A 218 8.82 -6.78 54.88
C ASP A 218 7.75 -7.17 53.81
N LEU A 219 7.48 -8.46 53.73
CA LEU A 219 6.47 -9.06 52.86
C LEU A 219 5.24 -9.52 53.64
N GLY A 220 5.02 -9.05 54.87
CA GLY A 220 3.92 -9.46 55.75
C GLY A 220 4.04 -10.91 56.16
N ASP A 221 2.99 -11.72 55.91
CA ASP A 221 2.95 -13.14 56.32
C ASP A 221 4.09 -14.00 55.70
N LEU A 222 4.78 -13.49 54.66
CA LEU A 222 5.90 -14.17 54.05
C LEU A 222 7.25 -13.84 54.66
N GLY A 223 7.24 -13.02 55.74
CA GLY A 223 8.47 -12.63 56.47
C GLY A 223 9.27 -11.54 55.77
N THR A 224 10.53 -11.42 56.14
CA THR A 224 11.45 -10.38 55.61
C THR A 224 12.47 -10.94 54.65
N LYS A 225 12.86 -10.12 53.65
CA LYS A 225 13.93 -10.44 52.70
C LYS A 225 14.91 -9.29 52.58
N ASN A 226 16.20 -9.62 52.43
CA ASN A 226 17.26 -8.66 52.09
C ASN A 226 17.55 -8.74 50.60
N VAL A 227 17.54 -7.59 49.94
CA VAL A 227 17.82 -7.48 48.53
C VAL A 227 18.86 -6.39 48.27
N PHE A 228 19.60 -6.54 47.18
CA PHE A 228 20.53 -5.52 46.70
C PHE A 228 19.96 -4.94 45.39
N ALA A 229 19.72 -3.63 45.38
CA ALA A 229 19.13 -2.96 44.21
C ALA A 229 20.13 -1.93 43.63
N GLY A 230 20.27 -1.91 42.32
CA GLY A 230 21.15 -1.02 41.57
C GLY A 230 20.58 0.40 41.39
N ILE A 231 20.04 1.00 42.44
CA ILE A 231 19.29 2.26 42.40
C ILE A 231 19.94 3.42 43.15
N LYS A 232 21.17 3.23 43.63
CA LYS A 232 21.94 4.24 44.40
C LYS A 232 22.16 5.57 43.67
N SER A 233 22.13 5.56 42.32
CA SER A 233 22.24 6.78 41.53
C SER A 233 20.96 7.63 41.46
N VAL A 234 19.83 7.10 41.93
CA VAL A 234 18.50 7.73 41.80
C VAL A 234 17.86 7.96 43.17
N TYR A 235 18.14 7.11 44.19
CA TYR A 235 17.55 7.16 45.51
C TYR A 235 18.59 7.15 46.61
N GLU A 236 18.35 7.98 47.62
CA GLU A 236 19.08 7.87 48.91
C GLU A 236 18.35 6.86 49.81
N PRO A 237 19.02 6.16 50.69
CA PRO A 237 18.42 5.19 51.63
C PRO A 237 17.24 5.75 52.40
N SER A 238 17.29 6.99 52.87
CA SER A 238 16.23 7.68 53.60
C SER A 238 14.94 7.87 52.77
N ASP A 239 15.04 7.92 51.44
CA ASP A 239 13.89 8.12 50.56
C ASP A 239 13.07 6.86 50.40
N LEU A 240 13.61 5.71 50.73
CA LEU A 240 13.01 4.40 50.53
C LEU A 240 12.30 3.87 51.77
N ILE A 241 12.72 4.28 52.95
CA ILE A 241 12.14 3.76 54.22
C ILE A 241 10.63 4.00 54.26
N ASP A 242 9.86 3.01 54.74
CA ASP A 242 8.40 2.96 54.82
C ASP A 242 7.66 2.98 53.47
N LYS A 243 8.38 3.00 52.37
CA LYS A 243 7.72 2.92 51.04
C LYS A 243 7.33 1.50 50.65
N LEU A 244 6.26 1.41 49.90
CA LEU A 244 5.86 0.15 49.27
C LEU A 244 6.58 0.04 47.93
N VAL A 245 7.20 -1.09 47.71
CA VAL A 245 7.94 -1.41 46.46
C VAL A 245 7.47 -2.74 45.89
N VAL A 246 7.67 -2.94 44.61
CA VAL A 246 7.44 -4.24 43.99
C VAL A 246 8.77 -5.01 44.01
N MET A 247 8.72 -6.19 44.59
CA MET A 247 9.81 -7.16 44.54
C MET A 247 9.47 -8.24 43.50
N VAL A 248 10.45 -8.62 42.73
CA VAL A 248 10.38 -9.68 41.74
C VAL A 248 11.06 -10.94 42.26
#